data_57b17b1fa240cdc37f05b3144a99b8b5
#
_entry.id   57b17b1fa240cdc37f05b3144a99b8b5
#
_cell.length_a   1.000
_cell.length_b   1.000
_cell.length_c   1.000
_cell.angle_alpha   90.00
_cell.angle_beta   90.00
_cell.angle_gamma   90.00
#
_symmetry.space_group_name_H-M   'P 1'
#
loop_
_entity.id
_entity.type
_entity.pdbx_description
1 polymer ?
#
loop_
_entity_poly.entity_id
_entity_poly.type
_entity_poly.pdbx_seq_one_letter_code
_entity_poly.pdbx_strand_id
1 'polypeptide(L)'
;MPCDLCDDTGWKPVDVDGVRRVVRCECWRSALTAKLLADAGIPPRYRTCDLDSFQTNNDSLATAVRKARRFSEAFPVVDKGLFFLGKPGLGKTHLSVAIVKDVIRRTNAHALFYDVRELLKDIRNTYNPVVRSTESQVIRPVIESELLVLDDLGAEKTSEWVEETLNLIVNTRYNERRPTIFTSNYAVMDDLRDPENLVVRVGYRMWSRLHEMCEFVEMKSVDYRELGPDATPDRISELDKKGSTSHNLPSPRGRGSLAKAQLKTSKELGWTGGKAGT
;
A
#
# COMPACT_ATOMS: atom_id res chain seq x y z
N MET A 1 13.36 -11.16 -29.17
CA MET A 1 14.47 -11.68 -29.99
C MET A 1 15.10 -12.84 -29.22
N PRO A 2 15.44 -13.96 -29.87
CA PRO A 2 16.13 -15.04 -29.21
C PRO A 2 17.48 -14.57 -28.64
N CYS A 3 17.95 -15.20 -27.58
CA CYS A 3 19.19 -14.84 -26.91
C CYS A 3 20.39 -15.39 -27.68
N ASP A 4 21.22 -14.54 -28.23
CA ASP A 4 22.40 -14.91 -29.05
C ASP A 4 23.44 -15.76 -28.31
N LEU A 5 23.37 -15.83 -26.97
CA LEU A 5 24.31 -16.57 -26.14
C LEU A 5 23.86 -18.00 -25.79
N CYS A 6 22.57 -18.31 -25.91
CA CYS A 6 22.02 -19.59 -25.47
C CYS A 6 20.83 -20.09 -26.29
N ASP A 7 20.45 -19.42 -27.38
CA ASP A 7 19.28 -19.75 -28.21
C ASP A 7 18.01 -20.02 -27.39
N ASP A 8 17.75 -19.15 -26.40
CA ASP A 8 16.63 -19.23 -25.43
C ASP A 8 16.58 -20.49 -24.54
N THR A 9 17.62 -21.31 -24.57
CA THR A 9 17.70 -22.47 -23.66
C THR A 9 17.92 -22.08 -22.20
N GLY A 10 18.36 -20.86 -21.93
CA GLY A 10 18.73 -20.38 -20.60
C GLY A 10 20.06 -20.93 -20.07
N TRP A 11 20.81 -21.68 -20.91
CA TRP A 11 22.10 -22.28 -20.54
C TRP A 11 23.14 -21.96 -21.61
N LYS A 12 24.32 -21.52 -21.20
CA LYS A 12 25.46 -21.28 -22.10
C LYS A 12 26.66 -22.15 -21.75
N PRO A 13 27.36 -22.66 -22.73
CA PRO A 13 28.61 -23.38 -22.48
C PRO A 13 29.70 -22.36 -22.10
N VAL A 14 30.52 -22.72 -21.12
CA VAL A 14 31.73 -22.00 -20.74
C VAL A 14 32.88 -22.98 -20.61
N ASP A 15 34.10 -22.58 -21.00
CA ASP A 15 35.31 -23.34 -20.81
C ASP A 15 35.99 -22.83 -19.53
N VAL A 16 36.18 -23.72 -18.55
CA VAL A 16 36.86 -23.39 -17.30
C VAL A 16 37.98 -24.43 -17.13
N ASP A 17 39.23 -23.99 -17.17
CA ASP A 17 40.41 -24.84 -17.04
C ASP A 17 40.45 -25.98 -18.05
N GLY A 18 40.03 -25.75 -19.30
CA GLY A 18 39.98 -26.76 -20.36
C GLY A 18 38.82 -27.75 -20.23
N VAL A 19 37.92 -27.57 -19.28
CA VAL A 19 36.73 -28.40 -19.10
C VAL A 19 35.49 -27.61 -19.51
N ARG A 20 34.76 -28.16 -20.52
CA ARG A 20 33.50 -27.61 -20.98
C ARG A 20 32.42 -27.78 -19.92
N ARG A 21 31.93 -26.68 -19.36
CA ARG A 21 30.83 -26.63 -18.37
C ARG A 21 29.65 -25.89 -18.95
N VAL A 22 28.47 -26.14 -18.39
CA VAL A 22 27.24 -25.40 -18.73
C VAL A 22 26.84 -24.54 -17.54
N VAL A 23 26.69 -23.26 -17.77
CA VAL A 23 26.25 -22.29 -16.76
C VAL A 23 24.95 -21.61 -17.19
N ARG A 24 24.21 -21.10 -16.23
CA ARG A 24 23.00 -20.34 -16.54
C ARG A 24 23.33 -19.09 -17.35
N CYS A 25 22.58 -18.86 -18.41
CA CYS A 25 22.69 -17.65 -19.21
C CYS A 25 22.05 -16.45 -18.49
N GLU A 26 22.62 -15.27 -18.65
CA GLU A 26 22.08 -14.03 -18.03
C GLU A 26 20.68 -13.67 -18.52
N CYS A 27 20.30 -14.07 -19.75
CA CYS A 27 18.96 -13.89 -20.28
C CYS A 27 17.86 -14.48 -19.38
N TRP A 28 18.15 -15.61 -18.71
CA TRP A 28 17.21 -16.21 -17.75
C TRP A 28 16.90 -15.24 -16.59
N ARG A 29 17.92 -14.55 -16.09
CA ARG A 29 17.75 -13.59 -15.01
C ARG A 29 16.88 -12.43 -15.47
N SER A 30 17.14 -11.89 -16.66
CA SER A 30 16.36 -10.80 -17.24
C SER A 30 14.90 -11.21 -17.52
N ALA A 31 14.69 -12.42 -18.04
CA ALA A 31 13.35 -12.97 -18.26
C ALA A 31 12.58 -13.15 -16.94
N LEU A 32 13.25 -13.67 -15.89
CA LEU A 32 12.66 -13.79 -14.55
C LEU A 32 12.29 -12.42 -13.98
N THR A 33 13.20 -11.45 -14.06
CA THR A 33 12.94 -10.07 -13.59
C THR A 33 11.73 -9.48 -14.32
N ALA A 34 11.66 -9.62 -15.64
CA ALA A 34 10.53 -9.12 -16.43
C ALA A 34 9.21 -9.77 -16.03
N LYS A 35 9.21 -11.09 -15.78
CA LYS A 35 8.06 -11.83 -15.30
C LYS A 35 7.63 -11.34 -13.91
N LEU A 36 8.55 -11.24 -12.95
CA LEU A 36 8.26 -10.77 -11.60
C LEU A 36 7.69 -9.34 -11.59
N LEU A 37 8.22 -8.45 -12.45
CA LEU A 37 7.68 -7.10 -12.60
C LEU A 37 6.26 -7.09 -13.21
N ALA A 38 5.96 -8.01 -14.13
CA ALA A 38 4.62 -8.15 -14.70
C ALA A 38 3.61 -8.68 -13.67
N ASP A 39 4.05 -9.62 -12.83
CA ASP A 39 3.23 -10.29 -11.82
C ASP A 39 3.10 -9.47 -10.51
N ALA A 40 3.88 -8.39 -10.34
CA ALA A 40 3.93 -7.60 -9.12
C ALA A 40 2.65 -6.81 -8.80
N GLY A 41 1.63 -6.80 -9.65
CA GLY A 41 0.37 -6.08 -9.43
C GLY A 41 0.47 -4.56 -9.57
N ILE A 42 1.54 -4.03 -10.17
CA ILE A 42 1.76 -2.59 -10.32
C ILE A 42 0.77 -2.00 -11.32
N PRO A 43 -0.08 -1.01 -10.90
CA PRO A 43 -1.01 -0.37 -11.82
C PRO A 43 -0.31 0.31 -13.01
N PRO A 44 -0.90 0.30 -14.21
CA PRO A 44 -0.28 0.88 -15.43
C PRO A 44 0.23 2.30 -15.25
N ARG A 45 -0.49 3.14 -14.48
CA ARG A 45 -0.12 4.52 -14.18
C ARG A 45 1.25 4.66 -13.52
N TYR A 46 1.67 3.68 -12.73
CA TYR A 46 2.90 3.73 -11.94
C TYR A 46 4.07 2.94 -12.56
N ARG A 47 3.90 2.38 -13.77
CA ARG A 47 4.97 1.61 -14.44
C ARG A 47 6.24 2.41 -14.71
N THR A 48 6.12 3.72 -14.90
CA THR A 48 7.25 4.63 -15.12
C THR A 48 7.87 5.17 -13.84
N CYS A 49 7.27 4.91 -12.67
CA CYS A 49 7.81 5.35 -11.39
C CYS A 49 9.12 4.64 -11.07
N ASP A 50 10.15 5.39 -10.73
CA ASP A 50 11.45 4.92 -10.28
C ASP A 50 11.97 5.84 -9.17
N LEU A 51 12.93 5.36 -8.35
CA LEU A 51 13.53 6.15 -7.28
C LEU A 51 14.25 7.40 -7.80
N ASP A 52 14.79 7.33 -9.03
CA ASP A 52 15.51 8.45 -9.66
C ASP A 52 14.56 9.48 -10.28
N SER A 53 13.36 9.06 -10.67
CA SER A 53 12.35 9.96 -11.25
C SER A 53 11.56 10.74 -10.20
N PHE A 54 11.77 10.46 -8.90
CA PHE A 54 11.04 11.14 -7.83
C PHE A 54 11.61 12.54 -7.58
N GLN A 55 10.77 13.56 -7.70
CA GLN A 55 11.17 14.96 -7.48
C GLN A 55 11.07 15.31 -5.99
N THR A 56 12.17 15.80 -5.44
CA THR A 56 12.29 16.24 -4.05
C THR A 56 12.34 17.76 -3.98
N ASN A 57 11.36 18.38 -3.38
CA ASN A 57 11.24 19.86 -3.28
C ASN A 57 11.51 20.37 -1.87
N ASN A 58 11.58 19.46 -0.89
CA ASN A 58 11.83 19.80 0.50
C ASN A 58 12.50 18.63 1.24
N ASP A 59 12.97 18.92 2.46
CA ASP A 59 13.72 17.97 3.29
C ASP A 59 12.89 16.74 3.69
N SER A 60 11.58 16.88 3.82
CA SER A 60 10.69 15.77 4.16
C SER A 60 10.67 14.74 3.03
N LEU A 61 10.47 15.18 1.78
CA LEU A 61 10.48 14.31 0.62
C LEU A 61 11.88 13.74 0.34
N ALA A 62 12.95 14.57 0.50
CA ALA A 62 14.33 14.10 0.39
C ALA A 62 14.64 12.99 1.41
N THR A 63 14.12 13.13 2.63
CA THR A 63 14.24 12.10 3.67
C THR A 63 13.48 10.83 3.30
N ALA A 64 12.28 10.94 2.75
CA ALA A 64 11.49 9.80 2.30
C ALA A 64 12.20 9.02 1.20
N VAL A 65 12.76 9.71 0.18
CA VAL A 65 13.55 9.08 -0.90
C VAL A 65 14.80 8.39 -0.34
N ARG A 66 15.52 9.04 0.56
CA ARG A 66 16.74 8.47 1.18
C ARG A 66 16.41 7.16 1.95
N LYS A 67 15.31 7.15 2.71
CA LYS A 67 14.84 5.94 3.41
C LYS A 67 14.41 4.86 2.43
N ALA A 68 13.70 5.22 1.36
CA ALA A 68 13.29 4.29 0.30
C ALA A 68 14.51 3.63 -0.37
N ARG A 69 15.54 4.41 -0.73
CA ARG A 69 16.79 3.89 -1.31
C ARG A 69 17.51 2.95 -0.34
N ARG A 70 17.70 3.40 0.91
CA ARG A 70 18.35 2.58 1.94
C ARG A 70 17.63 1.25 2.15
N PHE A 71 16.30 1.26 2.19
CA PHE A 71 15.49 0.04 2.31
C PHE A 71 15.72 -0.91 1.12
N SER A 72 15.63 -0.37 -0.09
CA SER A 72 15.80 -1.16 -1.32
C SER A 72 17.23 -1.73 -1.44
N GLU A 73 18.24 -0.97 -1.06
CA GLU A 73 19.66 -1.39 -1.07
C GLU A 73 19.96 -2.46 -0.01
N ALA A 74 19.33 -2.38 1.15
CA ALA A 74 19.52 -3.34 2.24
C ALA A 74 18.74 -4.64 2.05
N PHE A 75 17.69 -4.63 1.20
CA PHE A 75 16.84 -5.81 1.00
C PHE A 75 17.64 -6.99 0.40
N PRO A 76 17.48 -8.24 0.87
CA PRO A 76 16.42 -8.74 1.76
C PRO A 76 16.72 -8.62 3.28
N VAL A 77 17.89 -8.14 3.67
CA VAL A 77 18.29 -8.04 5.07
C VAL A 77 17.84 -6.70 5.64
N VAL A 78 16.55 -6.61 5.95
CA VAL A 78 15.92 -5.41 6.54
C VAL A 78 15.22 -5.78 7.83
N ASP A 79 15.42 -4.96 8.87
CA ASP A 79 14.81 -5.19 10.18
C ASP A 79 13.34 -4.77 10.22
N LYS A 80 13.00 -3.71 9.47
CA LYS A 80 11.67 -3.11 9.44
C LYS A 80 11.24 -2.79 8.02
N GLY A 81 9.92 -2.87 7.78
CA GLY A 81 9.28 -2.29 6.62
C GLY A 81 9.22 -0.75 6.70
N LEU A 82 8.49 -0.13 5.77
CA LEU A 82 8.28 1.32 5.75
C LEU A 82 6.79 1.64 5.85
N PHE A 83 6.46 2.74 6.52
CA PHE A 83 5.10 3.26 6.52
C PHE A 83 5.10 4.73 6.09
N PHE A 84 4.70 4.99 4.85
CA PHE A 84 4.61 6.34 4.30
C PHE A 84 3.28 6.98 4.69
N LEU A 85 3.34 8.07 5.43
CA LEU A 85 2.19 8.84 5.91
C LEU A 85 2.19 10.25 5.30
N GLY A 86 1.02 10.77 5.03
CA GLY A 86 0.85 12.15 4.59
C GLY A 86 -0.33 12.34 3.64
N LYS A 87 -0.65 13.59 3.32
CA LYS A 87 -1.77 13.97 2.46
C LYS A 87 -1.73 13.29 1.08
N PRO A 88 -2.83 13.23 0.34
CA PRO A 88 -2.82 12.81 -1.06
C PRO A 88 -1.84 13.63 -1.90
N GLY A 89 -1.36 13.06 -3.02
CA GLY A 89 -0.50 13.76 -3.97
C GLY A 89 0.96 13.91 -3.60
N LEU A 90 1.43 13.42 -2.46
CA LEU A 90 2.82 13.53 -2.00
C LEU A 90 3.77 12.48 -2.59
N GLY A 91 3.27 11.54 -3.40
CA GLY A 91 4.09 10.53 -4.04
C GLY A 91 4.34 9.26 -3.22
N LYS A 92 3.55 8.98 -2.18
CA LYS A 92 3.67 7.75 -1.36
C LYS A 92 3.62 6.48 -2.21
N THR A 93 2.57 6.32 -3.03
CA THR A 93 2.41 5.21 -3.98
C THR A 93 3.57 5.15 -4.98
N HIS A 94 4.05 6.31 -5.48
CA HIS A 94 5.22 6.37 -6.37
C HIS A 94 6.45 5.73 -5.71
N LEU A 95 6.79 6.16 -4.50
CA LEU A 95 7.96 5.62 -3.76
C LEU A 95 7.79 4.13 -3.46
N SER A 96 6.60 3.70 -3.06
CA SER A 96 6.33 2.29 -2.76
C SER A 96 6.51 1.41 -4.00
N VAL A 97 5.97 1.83 -5.16
CA VAL A 97 6.16 1.13 -6.43
C VAL A 97 7.62 1.15 -6.88
N ALA A 98 8.30 2.29 -6.74
CA ALA A 98 9.71 2.43 -7.09
C ALA A 98 10.59 1.46 -6.29
N ILE A 99 10.32 1.28 -4.98
CA ILE A 99 10.99 0.29 -4.13
C ILE A 99 10.73 -1.13 -4.65
N VAL A 100 9.48 -1.50 -4.92
CA VAL A 100 9.13 -2.84 -5.45
C VAL A 100 9.93 -3.15 -6.72
N LYS A 101 9.95 -2.19 -7.66
CA LYS A 101 10.68 -2.35 -8.93
C LYS A 101 12.19 -2.49 -8.72
N ASP A 102 12.78 -1.67 -7.85
CA ASP A 102 14.22 -1.71 -7.58
C ASP A 102 14.61 -3.00 -6.86
N VAL A 103 13.85 -3.43 -5.87
CA VAL A 103 14.03 -4.72 -5.16
C VAL A 103 13.95 -5.89 -6.15
N ILE A 104 12.93 -5.96 -7.01
CA ILE A 104 12.82 -7.03 -8.01
C ILE A 104 14.02 -7.02 -8.95
N ARG A 105 14.45 -5.86 -9.45
CA ARG A 105 15.59 -5.75 -10.37
C ARG A 105 16.91 -6.19 -9.74
N ARG A 106 17.13 -5.89 -8.46
CA ARG A 106 18.36 -6.20 -7.73
C ARG A 106 18.43 -7.67 -7.30
N THR A 107 17.32 -8.19 -6.77
CA THR A 107 17.32 -9.46 -6.04
C THR A 107 16.53 -10.57 -6.70
N ASN A 108 15.67 -10.26 -7.69
CA ASN A 108 14.63 -11.16 -8.21
C ASN A 108 13.69 -11.68 -7.11
N ALA A 109 13.48 -10.92 -6.06
CA ALA A 109 12.55 -11.26 -5.00
C ALA A 109 11.09 -11.22 -5.49
N HIS A 110 10.26 -12.09 -4.95
CA HIS A 110 8.82 -12.07 -5.16
C HIS A 110 8.19 -10.92 -4.37
N ALA A 111 8.00 -9.79 -5.02
CA ALA A 111 7.40 -8.59 -4.42
C ALA A 111 6.05 -8.28 -5.06
N LEU A 112 5.06 -7.93 -4.23
CA LEU A 112 3.69 -7.64 -4.64
C LEU A 112 3.25 -6.25 -4.19
N PHE A 113 2.43 -5.63 -5.02
CA PHE A 113 1.76 -4.37 -4.74
C PHE A 113 0.24 -4.57 -4.79
N TYR A 114 -0.47 -4.13 -3.76
CA TYR A 114 -1.92 -4.11 -3.69
C TYR A 114 -2.45 -2.77 -3.14
N ASP A 115 -3.44 -2.19 -3.79
CA ASP A 115 -4.37 -1.26 -3.14
C ASP A 115 -5.24 -2.07 -2.16
N VAL A 116 -5.35 -1.62 -0.91
CA VAL A 116 -6.06 -2.38 0.14
C VAL A 116 -7.52 -2.63 -0.24
N ARG A 117 -8.18 -1.67 -0.90
CA ARG A 117 -9.59 -1.82 -1.30
C ARG A 117 -9.76 -2.82 -2.44
N GLU A 118 -8.80 -2.84 -3.38
CA GLU A 118 -8.80 -3.83 -4.46
C GLU A 118 -8.56 -5.23 -3.91
N LEU A 119 -7.59 -5.40 -3.02
CA LEU A 119 -7.33 -6.68 -2.34
C LEU A 119 -8.58 -7.21 -1.60
N LEU A 120 -9.21 -6.37 -0.79
CA LEU A 120 -10.42 -6.74 -0.05
C LEU A 120 -11.59 -7.08 -0.99
N LYS A 121 -11.71 -6.39 -2.13
CA LYS A 121 -12.69 -6.69 -3.16
C LYS A 121 -12.43 -8.06 -3.79
N ASP A 122 -11.18 -8.37 -4.11
CA ASP A 122 -10.81 -9.65 -4.71
C ASP A 122 -11.07 -10.81 -3.73
N ILE A 123 -10.73 -10.65 -2.45
CA ILE A 123 -11.07 -11.63 -1.41
C ILE A 123 -12.59 -11.82 -1.32
N ARG A 124 -13.36 -10.72 -1.29
CA ARG A 124 -14.83 -10.80 -1.24
C ARG A 124 -15.44 -11.47 -2.46
N ASN A 125 -14.85 -11.29 -3.63
CA ASN A 125 -15.30 -11.92 -4.87
C ASN A 125 -15.19 -13.46 -4.79
N THR A 126 -14.27 -14.01 -4.01
CA THR A 126 -14.14 -15.47 -3.84
C THR A 126 -15.33 -16.11 -3.14
N TYR A 127 -16.15 -15.33 -2.45
CA TYR A 127 -17.39 -15.84 -1.81
C TYR A 127 -18.55 -16.02 -2.81
N ASN A 128 -18.39 -15.52 -4.04
CA ASN A 128 -19.37 -15.75 -5.09
C ASN A 128 -19.20 -17.18 -5.67
N PRO A 129 -20.23 -18.04 -5.61
CA PRO A 129 -20.15 -19.44 -6.09
C PRO A 129 -19.79 -19.58 -7.58
N VAL A 130 -19.99 -18.52 -8.37
CA VAL A 130 -19.63 -18.50 -9.80
C VAL A 130 -18.12 -18.33 -10.02
N VAL A 131 -17.42 -17.74 -9.04
CA VAL A 131 -15.97 -17.51 -9.09
C VAL A 131 -15.26 -18.79 -8.64
N ARG A 132 -14.37 -19.31 -9.47
CA ARG A 132 -13.66 -20.56 -9.17
C ARG A 132 -12.44 -20.39 -8.24
N SER A 133 -12.04 -19.16 -7.95
CA SER A 133 -10.91 -18.88 -7.04
C SER A 133 -11.37 -18.97 -5.58
N THR A 134 -10.51 -19.55 -4.74
CA THR A 134 -10.73 -19.64 -3.30
C THR A 134 -10.06 -18.46 -2.59
N GLU A 135 -10.55 -18.09 -1.41
CA GLU A 135 -9.94 -17.07 -0.55
C GLU A 135 -8.44 -17.34 -0.32
N SER A 136 -8.07 -18.60 -0.06
CA SER A 136 -6.68 -19.01 0.11
C SER A 136 -5.82 -18.73 -1.12
N GLN A 137 -6.35 -18.84 -2.33
CA GLN A 137 -5.60 -18.53 -3.56
C GLN A 137 -5.30 -17.05 -3.71
N VAL A 138 -6.11 -16.17 -3.12
CA VAL A 138 -5.88 -14.71 -3.13
C VAL A 138 -4.98 -14.30 -1.96
N ILE A 139 -5.23 -14.81 -0.75
CA ILE A 139 -4.52 -14.38 0.45
C ILE A 139 -3.11 -14.97 0.53
N ARG A 140 -2.91 -16.21 0.10
CA ARG A 140 -1.64 -16.91 0.22
C ARG A 140 -0.47 -16.18 -0.46
N PRO A 141 -0.55 -15.72 -1.74
CA PRO A 141 0.52 -14.95 -2.36
C PRO A 141 0.82 -13.65 -1.60
N VAL A 142 -0.21 -12.98 -1.05
CA VAL A 142 -0.06 -11.75 -0.27
C VAL A 142 0.72 -11.99 1.02
N ILE A 143 0.42 -13.09 1.72
CA ILE A 143 1.14 -13.47 2.95
C ILE A 143 2.56 -13.94 2.63
N GLU A 144 2.74 -14.77 1.62
CA GLU A 144 4.02 -15.46 1.33
C GLU A 144 5.02 -14.60 0.55
N SER A 145 4.61 -13.48 -0.08
CA SER A 145 5.52 -12.62 -0.81
C SER A 145 6.69 -12.14 0.05
N GLU A 146 7.88 -12.09 -0.52
CA GLU A 146 9.09 -11.63 0.17
C GLU A 146 9.00 -10.14 0.54
N LEU A 147 8.39 -9.32 -0.32
CA LEU A 147 8.03 -7.95 -0.04
C LEU A 147 6.57 -7.72 -0.42
N LEU A 148 5.81 -7.05 0.44
CA LEU A 148 4.43 -6.65 0.18
C LEU A 148 4.30 -5.13 0.31
N VAL A 149 3.59 -4.52 -0.62
CA VAL A 149 3.07 -3.16 -0.48
C VAL A 149 1.56 -3.22 -0.30
N LEU A 150 1.05 -2.61 0.77
CA LEU A 150 -0.36 -2.34 1.01
C LEU A 150 -0.60 -0.84 0.92
N ASP A 151 -1.09 -0.41 -0.23
CA ASP A 151 -1.30 1.00 -0.55
C ASP A 151 -2.67 1.50 -0.07
N ASP A 152 -2.71 2.74 0.41
CA ASP A 152 -3.91 3.47 0.86
C ASP A 152 -4.63 2.82 2.06
N LEU A 153 -3.85 2.30 3.04
CA LEU A 153 -4.37 1.70 4.27
C LEU A 153 -5.25 2.69 5.04
N GLY A 154 -6.42 2.23 5.46
CA GLY A 154 -7.42 3.03 6.18
C GLY A 154 -8.42 3.74 5.25
N ALA A 155 -8.31 3.62 3.92
CA ALA A 155 -9.27 4.23 2.97
C ALA A 155 -10.58 3.43 2.83
N GLU A 156 -10.57 2.18 3.25
CA GLU A 156 -11.74 1.30 3.27
C GLU A 156 -12.72 1.69 4.37
N LYS A 157 -13.98 1.29 4.19
CA LYS A 157 -14.96 1.38 5.28
C LYS A 157 -14.65 0.32 6.33
N THR A 158 -14.47 0.76 7.56
CA THR A 158 -14.28 -0.13 8.70
C THR A 158 -15.48 -1.05 8.88
N SER A 159 -15.24 -2.34 8.97
CA SER A 159 -16.19 -3.39 9.35
C SER A 159 -15.41 -4.52 10.01
N GLU A 160 -16.07 -5.33 10.81
CA GLU A 160 -15.47 -6.48 11.49
C GLU A 160 -14.73 -7.40 10.51
N TRP A 161 -15.34 -7.71 9.37
CA TRP A 161 -14.71 -8.53 8.33
C TRP A 161 -13.45 -7.88 7.74
N VAL A 162 -13.45 -6.56 7.48
CA VAL A 162 -12.27 -5.84 6.99
C VAL A 162 -11.16 -5.88 8.02
N GLU A 163 -11.50 -5.60 9.28
CA GLU A 163 -10.53 -5.63 10.39
C GLU A 163 -9.94 -7.03 10.56
N GLU A 164 -10.75 -8.08 10.58
CA GLU A 164 -10.30 -9.47 10.69
C GLU A 164 -9.39 -9.88 9.53
N THR A 165 -9.77 -9.56 8.30
CA THR A 165 -9.02 -9.91 7.10
C THR A 165 -7.65 -9.23 7.06
N LEU A 166 -7.61 -7.92 7.32
CA LEU A 166 -6.35 -7.18 7.38
C LEU A 166 -5.47 -7.61 8.56
N ASN A 167 -6.08 -7.87 9.72
CA ASN A 167 -5.36 -8.41 10.88
C ASN A 167 -4.76 -9.78 10.58
N LEU A 168 -5.46 -10.66 9.86
CA LEU A 168 -4.90 -11.95 9.44
C LEU A 168 -3.63 -11.77 8.61
N ILE A 169 -3.67 -10.94 7.56
CA ILE A 169 -2.55 -10.70 6.67
C ILE A 169 -1.38 -10.07 7.44
N VAL A 170 -1.64 -8.97 8.15
CA VAL A 170 -0.60 -8.20 8.86
C VAL A 170 0.01 -9.02 9.98
N ASN A 171 -0.83 -9.73 10.77
CA ASN A 171 -0.35 -10.55 11.89
C ASN A 171 0.52 -11.73 11.43
N THR A 172 0.14 -12.39 10.33
CA THR A 172 0.94 -13.50 9.80
C THR A 172 2.29 -13.00 9.32
N ARG A 173 2.32 -11.89 8.55
CA ARG A 173 3.57 -11.29 8.08
C ARG A 173 4.44 -10.75 9.22
N TYR A 174 3.82 -10.18 10.25
CA TYR A 174 4.50 -9.76 11.47
C TYR A 174 5.20 -10.94 12.16
N ASN A 175 4.48 -12.04 12.38
CA ASN A 175 5.02 -13.23 13.03
C ASN A 175 6.15 -13.88 12.23
N GLU A 176 6.07 -13.84 10.90
CA GLU A 176 7.08 -14.37 9.98
C GLU A 176 8.20 -13.36 9.66
N ARG A 177 8.17 -12.17 10.27
CA ARG A 177 9.14 -11.07 10.03
C ARG A 177 9.28 -10.70 8.56
N ARG A 178 8.18 -10.75 7.81
CA ARG A 178 8.17 -10.41 6.39
C ARG A 178 8.08 -8.91 6.19
N PRO A 179 9.03 -8.27 5.50
CA PRO A 179 9.01 -6.84 5.22
C PRO A 179 7.73 -6.43 4.52
N THR A 180 7.09 -5.39 5.03
CA THR A 180 5.86 -4.86 4.45
C THR A 180 5.94 -3.34 4.39
N ILE A 181 5.55 -2.76 3.26
CA ILE A 181 5.44 -1.32 3.07
C ILE A 181 3.97 -0.94 3.10
N PHE A 182 3.64 0.06 3.87
CA PHE A 182 2.30 0.63 3.95
C PHE A 182 2.31 2.08 3.49
N THR A 183 1.20 2.52 2.92
CA THR A 183 0.93 3.94 2.73
C THR A 183 -0.41 4.30 3.34
N SER A 184 -0.58 5.54 3.79
CA SER A 184 -1.87 6.05 4.23
C SER A 184 -1.98 7.56 4.00
N ASN A 185 -3.21 7.98 3.67
CA ASN A 185 -3.58 9.39 3.56
C ASN A 185 -4.12 9.95 4.89
N TYR A 186 -4.34 9.08 5.86
CA TYR A 186 -4.88 9.46 7.17
C TYR A 186 -3.77 9.84 8.13
N ALA A 187 -4.05 10.86 8.93
CA ALA A 187 -3.12 11.31 9.96
C ALA A 187 -3.32 10.54 11.26
N VAL A 188 -2.27 10.46 12.06
CA VAL A 188 -2.36 10.08 13.47
C VAL A 188 -2.72 11.33 14.25
N MET A 189 -3.84 11.30 15.00
CA MET A 189 -4.35 12.41 15.77
C MET A 189 -4.44 12.05 17.25
N ASP A 190 -4.39 13.06 18.12
CA ASP A 190 -4.52 12.86 19.56
C ASP A 190 -5.96 12.43 19.96
N ASP A 191 -6.97 12.87 19.20
CA ASP A 191 -8.34 12.44 19.42
C ASP A 191 -8.61 11.05 18.83
N LEU A 192 -8.66 10.06 19.71
CA LEU A 192 -8.97 8.66 19.37
C LEU A 192 -10.48 8.44 19.12
N ARG A 193 -11.32 9.47 19.15
CA ARG A 193 -12.74 9.39 18.78
C ARG A 193 -13.00 9.88 17.37
N ASP A 194 -12.02 10.54 16.77
CA ASP A 194 -12.14 11.01 15.40
C ASP A 194 -12.12 9.82 14.42
N PRO A 195 -13.16 9.61 13.61
CA PRO A 195 -13.22 8.54 12.63
C PRO A 195 -12.19 8.71 11.50
N GLU A 196 -11.60 9.89 11.35
CA GLU A 196 -10.52 10.15 10.39
C GLU A 196 -9.12 9.86 10.97
N ASN A 197 -9.04 9.52 12.27
CA ASN A 197 -7.78 9.12 12.87
C ASN A 197 -7.36 7.73 12.36
N LEU A 198 -6.13 7.64 11.86
CA LEU A 198 -5.59 6.37 11.34
C LEU A 198 -5.66 5.23 12.36
N VAL A 199 -5.37 5.51 13.63
CA VAL A 199 -5.42 4.50 14.73
C VAL A 199 -6.82 3.90 14.86
N VAL A 200 -7.87 4.73 14.74
CA VAL A 200 -9.26 4.29 14.80
C VAL A 200 -9.62 3.44 13.57
N ARG A 201 -9.15 3.85 12.38
CA ARG A 201 -9.46 3.18 11.12
C ARG A 201 -8.82 1.80 10.99
N VAL A 202 -7.57 1.65 11.44
CA VAL A 202 -6.87 0.35 11.35
C VAL A 202 -7.09 -0.54 12.58
N GLY A 203 -7.59 0.01 13.68
CA GLY A 203 -7.73 -0.67 14.95
C GLY A 203 -6.43 -0.72 15.77
N TYR A 204 -6.57 -0.63 17.09
CA TYR A 204 -5.44 -0.49 18.01
C TYR A 204 -4.46 -1.69 17.95
N ARG A 205 -4.98 -2.90 17.76
CA ARG A 205 -4.15 -4.12 17.67
C ARG A 205 -3.22 -4.10 16.47
N MET A 206 -3.74 -3.72 15.31
CA MET A 206 -2.93 -3.58 14.09
C MET A 206 -1.95 -2.43 14.25
N TRP A 207 -2.40 -1.28 14.75
CA TRP A 207 -1.56 -0.11 14.97
C TRP A 207 -0.31 -0.42 15.80
N SER A 208 -0.46 -1.17 16.91
CA SER A 208 0.66 -1.59 17.76
C SER A 208 1.72 -2.39 16.97
N ARG A 209 1.27 -3.33 16.10
CA ARG A 209 2.19 -4.11 15.25
C ARG A 209 2.86 -3.27 14.18
N LEU A 210 2.14 -2.33 13.58
CA LEU A 210 2.71 -1.42 12.58
C LEU A 210 3.88 -0.60 13.17
N HIS A 211 3.79 -0.19 14.44
CA HIS A 211 4.89 0.50 15.13
C HIS A 211 6.15 -0.35 15.30
N GLU A 212 5.98 -1.64 15.54
CA GLU A 212 7.11 -2.54 15.69
C GLU A 212 7.71 -2.93 14.34
N MET A 213 6.85 -3.26 13.36
CA MET A 213 7.29 -3.82 12.08
C MET A 213 7.68 -2.78 11.04
N CYS A 214 7.42 -1.47 11.25
CA CYS A 214 7.68 -0.43 10.26
C CYS A 214 8.46 0.75 10.82
N GLU A 215 9.28 1.35 9.96
CA GLU A 215 9.81 2.70 10.13
C GLU A 215 8.82 3.70 9.55
N PHE A 216 8.36 4.64 10.38
CA PHE A 216 7.40 5.65 9.96
C PHE A 216 8.09 6.78 9.19
N VAL A 217 7.52 7.14 8.06
CA VAL A 217 8.02 8.17 7.15
C VAL A 217 6.91 9.17 6.88
N GLU A 218 6.90 10.24 7.66
CA GLU A 218 5.95 11.32 7.45
C GLU A 218 6.38 12.19 6.26
N MET A 219 5.50 12.32 5.26
CA MET A 219 5.73 13.12 4.06
C MET A 219 4.88 14.38 4.11
N LYS A 220 5.53 15.53 3.94
CA LYS A 220 4.89 16.86 3.96
C LYS A 220 5.29 17.62 2.71
N SER A 221 4.33 18.05 1.93
CA SER A 221 4.48 18.92 0.76
C SER A 221 3.10 19.37 0.27
N VAL A 222 3.07 20.13 -0.83
CA VAL A 222 1.86 20.43 -1.60
C VAL A 222 1.46 19.23 -2.45
N ASP A 223 0.17 19.11 -2.81
CA ASP A 223 -0.28 18.06 -3.73
C ASP A 223 0.35 18.28 -5.12
N TYR A 224 1.20 17.35 -5.54
CA TYR A 224 1.87 17.40 -6.84
C TYR A 224 0.89 17.40 -8.02
N ARG A 225 -0.31 16.84 -7.84
CA ARG A 225 -1.35 16.77 -8.89
C ARG A 225 -1.98 18.13 -9.19
N GLU A 226 -1.92 19.07 -8.23
CA GLU A 226 -2.45 20.43 -8.38
C GLU A 226 -1.47 21.38 -9.10
N LEU A 227 -0.20 20.96 -9.22
CA LEU A 227 0.87 21.83 -9.73
C LEU A 227 0.89 21.95 -11.26
N GLY A 228 0.19 21.08 -11.98
CA GLY A 228 0.19 21.07 -13.45
C GLY A 228 1.55 20.68 -14.08
N PRO A 229 1.60 20.49 -15.40
CA PRO A 229 2.79 20.01 -16.11
C PRO A 229 3.98 20.98 -16.10
N ASP A 230 3.73 22.27 -15.85
CA ASP A 230 4.76 23.34 -15.86
C ASP A 230 5.29 23.68 -14.46
N ALA A 231 5.11 22.80 -13.49
CA ALA A 231 5.57 23.02 -12.13
C ALA A 231 7.11 22.98 -12.05
N THR A 232 7.72 24.16 -12.01
CA THR A 232 9.15 24.27 -11.74
C THR A 232 9.44 23.99 -10.25
N PRO A 233 10.62 23.47 -9.89
CA PRO A 233 11.01 23.23 -8.50
C PRO A 233 10.89 24.47 -7.62
N ASP A 234 11.18 25.66 -8.17
CA ASP A 234 11.07 26.94 -7.47
C ASP A 234 9.63 27.27 -7.11
N ARG A 235 8.70 27.09 -8.06
CA ARG A 235 7.27 27.33 -7.83
C ARG A 235 6.69 26.36 -6.79
N ILE A 236 7.12 25.13 -6.78
CA ILE A 236 6.73 24.12 -5.80
C ILE A 236 7.23 24.53 -4.41
N SER A 237 8.49 24.96 -4.32
CA SER A 237 9.12 25.42 -3.06
C SER A 237 8.41 26.67 -2.50
N GLU A 238 7.98 27.59 -3.35
CA GLU A 238 7.19 28.77 -2.95
C GLU A 238 5.80 28.40 -2.42
N LEU A 239 5.12 27.47 -3.08
CA LEU A 239 3.80 27.00 -2.66
C LEU A 239 3.87 26.20 -1.36
N ASP A 240 4.92 25.40 -1.18
CA ASP A 240 5.16 24.64 0.06
C ASP A 240 5.38 25.58 1.25
N LYS A 241 6.12 26.69 1.06
CA LYS A 241 6.28 27.74 2.05
C LYS A 241 4.97 28.49 2.36
N LYS A 242 4.12 28.73 1.36
CA LYS A 242 2.80 29.37 1.52
C LYS A 242 1.76 28.41 2.13
N GLY A 243 1.80 27.13 1.77
CA GLY A 243 0.88 26.11 2.27
C GLY A 243 1.06 25.78 3.75
N SER A 244 2.25 26.01 4.31
CA SER A 244 2.50 25.81 5.74
C SER A 244 1.83 26.87 6.63
N THR A 245 1.33 27.99 6.06
CA THR A 245 0.72 29.10 6.80
C THR A 245 -0.82 29.18 6.67
N SER A 246 -1.45 28.35 5.84
CA SER A 246 -2.89 28.43 5.57
C SER A 246 -3.53 27.04 5.56
N HIS A 247 -3.98 26.57 6.71
CA HIS A 247 -4.82 25.38 6.82
C HIS A 247 -6.20 25.71 7.38
N ASN A 248 -7.06 26.25 6.51
CA ASN A 248 -8.49 26.04 6.59
C ASN A 248 -8.91 25.31 5.32
N LEU A 249 -8.86 23.98 5.31
CA LEU A 249 -9.71 23.22 4.41
C LEU A 249 -11.16 23.63 4.72
N PRO A 250 -12.00 23.96 3.71
CA PRO A 250 -13.42 24.14 3.95
C PRO A 250 -13.91 22.82 4.55
N SER A 251 -14.41 22.87 5.78
CA SER A 251 -15.07 21.73 6.40
C SER A 251 -16.13 21.23 5.40
N PRO A 252 -16.28 19.92 5.18
CA PRO A 252 -17.35 19.42 4.34
C PRO A 252 -18.64 20.03 4.87
N ARG A 253 -19.34 20.80 4.01
CA ARG A 253 -20.57 21.52 4.32
C ARG A 253 -21.44 20.61 5.17
N GLY A 254 -21.71 21.05 6.38
CA GLY A 254 -22.42 20.29 7.39
C GLY A 254 -23.63 19.60 6.77
N ARG A 255 -23.67 18.29 6.87
CA ARG A 255 -24.93 17.57 6.71
C ARG A 255 -25.90 18.21 7.65
N GLY A 256 -26.95 18.82 7.08
CA GLY A 256 -28.03 19.43 7.84
C GLY A 256 -28.39 18.53 9.01
N SER A 257 -28.62 19.14 10.16
CA SER A 257 -28.96 18.48 11.40
C SER A 257 -29.94 17.33 11.09
N LEU A 258 -29.50 16.12 11.31
CA LEU A 258 -30.41 14.97 11.37
C LEU A 258 -31.42 15.32 12.45
N ALA A 259 -32.66 15.60 12.03
CA ALA A 259 -33.78 15.77 12.95
C ALA A 259 -33.74 14.54 13.88
N LYS A 260 -33.56 14.77 15.18
CA LYS A 260 -33.68 13.75 16.20
C LYS A 260 -35.05 13.13 16.05
N ALA A 261 -35.13 11.94 15.52
CA ALA A 261 -36.34 11.15 15.58
C ALA A 261 -36.63 10.90 17.07
N GLN A 262 -37.62 11.60 17.59
CA GLN A 262 -38.14 11.31 18.91
C GLN A 262 -38.85 9.98 18.84
N LEU A 263 -38.29 8.98 19.49
CA LEU A 263 -38.99 7.71 19.72
C LEU A 263 -40.22 8.02 20.57
N LYS A 264 -41.40 7.87 19.97
CA LYS A 264 -42.65 7.91 20.70
C LYS A 264 -42.72 6.73 21.65
N THR A 265 -43.05 6.99 22.89
CA THR A 265 -43.23 5.95 23.90
C THR A 265 -44.48 5.10 23.59
N SER A 266 -44.53 3.87 24.07
CA SER A 266 -45.65 2.91 23.82
C SER A 266 -47.03 3.45 24.19
N LYS A 267 -47.11 4.46 25.05
CA LYS A 267 -48.37 5.17 25.39
C LYS A 267 -48.90 6.06 24.29
N GLU A 268 -48.03 6.57 23.42
CA GLU A 268 -48.42 7.47 22.32
C GLU A 268 -48.88 6.72 21.06
N LEU A 269 -48.69 5.40 21.02
CA LEU A 269 -49.01 4.53 19.88
C LEU A 269 -50.42 3.91 19.94
N GLY A 270 -51.23 4.18 20.99
CA GLY A 270 -52.63 3.79 21.08
C GLY A 270 -52.91 2.29 20.98
N TRP A 271 -51.98 1.44 21.40
CA TRP A 271 -52.16 -0.01 21.33
C TRP A 271 -52.98 -0.50 22.51
N THR A 272 -54.28 -0.66 22.30
CA THR A 272 -55.15 -1.37 23.22
C THR A 272 -54.99 -2.88 22.98
N GLY A 273 -54.44 -3.58 23.98
CA GLY A 273 -54.24 -5.03 23.92
C GLY A 273 -55.58 -5.75 23.71
N GLY A 274 -55.72 -6.46 22.57
CA GLY A 274 -56.81 -7.41 22.33
C GLY A 274 -56.72 -8.57 23.32
N LYS A 275 -57.80 -8.80 24.07
CA LYS A 275 -57.96 -10.00 24.92
C LYS A 275 -58.03 -11.22 24.02
N ALA A 276 -57.17 -12.21 24.25
CA ALA A 276 -57.31 -13.56 23.73
C ALA A 276 -58.61 -14.16 24.31
N GLY A 277 -59.54 -14.46 23.44
CA GLY A 277 -60.74 -15.24 23.78
C GLY A 277 -60.42 -16.72 23.74
N THR A 278 -60.99 -17.43 24.65
CA THR A 278 -61.00 -18.86 25.01
C THR A 278 -61.03 -19.80 23.83
#